data_00d207c10200334d28bda47f55e85ba2
#
_entry.id   00d207c10200334d28bda47f55e85ba2
#
_cell.length_a   1.000
_cell.length_b   1.000
_cell.length_c   1.000
_cell.angle_alpha   90.00
_cell.angle_beta   90.00
_cell.angle_gamma   90.00
#
_symmetry.space_group_name_H-M   'P 1'
#
loop_
_entity.id
_entity.type
_entity.pdbx_description
1 polymer ?
#
loop_
_entity_poly.entity_id
_entity_poly.type
_entity_poly.pdbx_seq_one_letter_code
_entity_poly.pdbx_strand_id
1 'polypeptide(L)'
;MKKITGGMLLLVVGLVGCRSPQLDAIRPLPEDQLRAFFGKPEDPRRYAITMYSSDDGPVFVGANRLHPSQQAVLPFLSRRGDSAPVVGASLKSEDALPFLFDTSAKDSWLRFEATGALKARPIGTERAYGVTPRHVRDDILGYGCLLSTLGFDTLRMENLIVNVRTASGPLGTLARNVTRPQVEGVIGCNALRSCATVQFDFPERLLTLTSTLGYRPKEDRLVAAVPLEESDGLYMVKGMVDGKKEKIILDTGGDFEIALPKMTLGPVKQVSLGDLVFREVRAYTLHERGLEPDKTVRIGRGLLSRYKVTIDNLHYTVYFEKPEDK
;
A
#
# COMPACT_ATOMS: atom_id res chain seq x y z
N MET A 1 43.34 -50.16 -34.64
CA MET A 1 42.78 -49.86 -33.24
C MET A 1 42.99 -48.41 -32.96
N LYS A 2 41.92 -47.59 -33.11
CA LYS A 2 41.91 -46.15 -32.73
C LYS A 2 41.13 -46.00 -31.44
N LYS A 3 41.79 -45.50 -30.38
CA LYS A 3 41.17 -45.17 -29.11
C LYS A 3 40.50 -43.79 -29.26
N ILE A 4 39.19 -43.74 -29.04
CA ILE A 4 38.42 -42.51 -28.93
C ILE A 4 38.32 -42.17 -27.44
N THR A 5 39.01 -41.10 -27.04
CA THR A 5 38.90 -40.53 -25.70
C THR A 5 37.74 -39.56 -25.70
N GLY A 6 36.63 -39.95 -25.07
CA GLY A 6 35.48 -39.09 -24.88
C GLY A 6 35.73 -38.12 -23.70
N GLY A 7 35.86 -36.86 -24.01
CA GLY A 7 35.89 -35.79 -23.00
C GLY A 7 34.48 -35.47 -22.54
N MET A 8 34.22 -35.70 -21.25
CA MET A 8 32.98 -35.37 -20.58
C MET A 8 33.01 -33.87 -20.21
N LEU A 9 32.26 -33.06 -20.94
CA LEU A 9 32.08 -31.63 -20.65
C LEU A 9 31.12 -31.47 -19.51
N LEU A 10 31.61 -31.17 -18.30
CA LEU A 10 30.79 -30.84 -17.13
C LEU A 10 30.23 -29.42 -17.31
N LEU A 11 28.96 -29.33 -17.67
CA LEU A 11 28.23 -28.06 -17.68
C LEU A 11 27.89 -27.68 -16.23
N VAL A 12 28.71 -26.84 -15.64
CA VAL A 12 28.38 -26.21 -14.35
C VAL A 12 27.34 -25.12 -14.60
N VAL A 13 26.06 -25.47 -14.48
CA VAL A 13 24.97 -24.47 -14.44
C VAL A 13 25.08 -23.76 -13.09
N GLY A 14 25.74 -22.62 -13.09
CA GLY A 14 25.74 -21.71 -11.97
C GLY A 14 24.31 -21.24 -11.72
N LEU A 15 23.69 -21.73 -10.66
CA LEU A 15 22.49 -21.14 -10.08
C LEU A 15 22.84 -19.73 -9.58
N VAL A 16 22.81 -18.76 -10.47
CA VAL A 16 22.76 -17.34 -10.09
C VAL A 16 21.43 -17.16 -9.42
N GLY A 17 21.40 -17.29 -8.10
CA GLY A 17 20.24 -16.95 -7.32
C GLY A 17 19.84 -15.52 -7.66
N CYS A 18 18.67 -15.34 -8.24
CA CYS A 18 18.08 -14.03 -8.48
C CYS A 18 17.79 -13.34 -7.13
N ARG A 19 18.83 -12.79 -6.51
CA ARG A 19 18.66 -11.79 -5.46
C ARG A 19 18.04 -10.57 -6.11
N SER A 20 16.87 -10.19 -5.64
CA SER A 20 16.21 -8.97 -6.11
C SER A 20 17.15 -7.78 -5.89
N PRO A 21 17.62 -7.08 -6.95
CA PRO A 21 18.59 -5.97 -6.81
C PRO A 21 18.11 -4.83 -5.87
N GLN A 22 16.84 -4.78 -5.59
CA GLN A 22 16.22 -3.72 -4.77
C GLN A 22 16.37 -3.92 -3.26
N LEU A 23 16.49 -5.16 -2.76
CA LEU A 23 16.71 -5.41 -1.33
C LEU A 23 18.13 -5.03 -0.90
N ASP A 24 19.10 -5.18 -1.81
CA ASP A 24 20.48 -4.79 -1.54
C ASP A 24 20.69 -3.26 -1.53
N ALA A 25 19.70 -2.50 -2.00
CA ALA A 25 19.73 -1.03 -2.00
C ALA A 25 19.23 -0.41 -0.68
N ILE A 26 18.68 -1.21 0.22
CA ILE A 26 18.20 -0.72 1.53
C ILE A 26 19.38 -0.74 2.51
N ARG A 27 19.74 0.41 3.06
CA ARG A 27 20.86 0.58 3.99
C ARG A 27 20.35 1.26 5.26
N PRO A 28 20.67 0.73 6.45
CA PRO A 28 20.39 1.42 7.69
C PRO A 28 20.98 2.84 7.67
N LEU A 29 20.25 3.79 8.23
CA LEU A 29 20.76 5.16 8.37
C LEU A 29 21.84 5.22 9.44
N PRO A 30 22.84 6.11 9.29
CA PRO A 30 23.81 6.40 10.32
C PRO A 30 23.15 6.84 11.63
N GLU A 31 23.72 6.42 12.75
CA GLU A 31 23.14 6.70 14.08
C GLU A 31 23.08 8.18 14.41
N ASP A 32 24.04 8.96 13.94
CA ASP A 32 24.07 10.42 14.11
C ASP A 32 22.90 11.09 13.38
N GLN A 33 22.54 10.63 12.17
CA GLN A 33 21.37 11.11 11.45
C GLN A 33 20.07 10.75 12.18
N LEU A 34 19.99 9.52 12.70
CA LEU A 34 18.84 9.07 13.48
C LEU A 34 18.68 9.93 14.74
N ARG A 35 19.75 10.15 15.49
CA ARG A 35 19.73 11.01 16.69
C ARG A 35 19.38 12.45 16.36
N ALA A 36 19.91 13.00 15.27
CA ALA A 36 19.63 14.37 14.87
C ALA A 36 18.15 14.59 14.57
N PHE A 37 17.51 13.61 13.93
CA PHE A 37 16.11 13.70 13.55
C PHE A 37 15.15 13.25 14.66
N PHE A 38 15.37 12.05 15.26
CA PHE A 38 14.46 11.46 16.23
C PHE A 38 14.75 11.85 17.69
N GLY A 39 15.89 12.48 17.97
CA GLY A 39 16.30 12.82 19.34
C GLY A 39 15.53 13.97 19.99
N LYS A 40 14.68 14.67 19.25
CA LYS A 40 13.83 15.76 19.75
C LYS A 40 12.37 15.58 19.32
N PRO A 41 11.69 14.55 19.84
CA PRO A 41 10.32 14.30 19.46
C PRO A 41 9.38 15.37 20.04
N GLU A 42 8.33 15.69 19.29
CA GLU A 42 7.26 16.54 19.74
C GLU A 42 6.24 15.76 20.59
N ASP A 43 5.60 16.43 21.54
CA ASP A 43 4.52 15.85 22.33
C ASP A 43 3.27 15.71 21.45
N PRO A 44 2.79 14.47 21.20
CA PRO A 44 1.61 14.23 20.34
C PRO A 44 0.34 14.91 20.87
N ARG A 45 0.24 15.15 22.18
CA ARG A 45 -0.93 15.82 22.79
C ARG A 45 -1.14 17.25 22.28
N ARG A 46 -0.09 17.91 21.80
CA ARG A 46 -0.20 19.24 21.17
C ARG A 46 -1.07 19.25 19.93
N TYR A 47 -1.25 18.08 19.32
CA TYR A 47 -2.03 17.86 18.09
C TYR A 47 -3.35 17.13 18.37
N ALA A 48 -3.76 17.04 19.64
CA ALA A 48 -4.90 16.24 20.11
C ALA A 48 -4.77 14.74 19.71
N ILE A 49 -3.53 14.23 19.68
CA ILE A 49 -3.22 12.85 19.40
C ILE A 49 -2.93 12.14 20.71
N THR A 50 -3.63 11.04 20.96
CA THR A 50 -3.37 10.15 22.08
C THR A 50 -2.60 8.93 21.60
N MET A 51 -1.60 8.53 22.34
CA MET A 51 -0.83 7.33 22.07
C MET A 51 -1.10 6.28 23.12
N TYR A 52 -1.29 5.05 22.67
CA TYR A 52 -1.37 3.86 23.50
C TYR A 52 -0.27 2.87 23.12
N SER A 53 0.27 2.18 24.11
CA SER A 53 1.16 1.04 23.85
C SER A 53 0.30 -0.20 23.59
N SER A 54 0.66 -0.97 22.57
CA SER A 54 0.12 -2.29 22.29
C SER A 54 1.26 -3.29 22.08
N ASP A 55 0.95 -4.58 22.08
CA ASP A 55 1.94 -5.64 21.83
C ASP A 55 2.57 -5.54 20.43
N ASP A 56 1.84 -4.97 19.46
CA ASP A 56 2.27 -4.75 18.08
C ASP A 56 2.95 -3.37 17.87
N GLY A 57 3.15 -2.59 18.93
CA GLY A 57 3.74 -1.26 18.88
C GLY A 57 2.75 -0.14 19.26
N PRO A 58 3.16 1.13 19.09
CA PRO A 58 2.33 2.26 19.49
C PRO A 58 1.14 2.46 18.54
N VAL A 59 -0.02 2.72 19.12
CA VAL A 59 -1.26 3.08 18.42
C VAL A 59 -1.55 4.55 18.67
N PHE A 60 -1.75 5.30 17.59
CA PHE A 60 -2.08 6.73 17.63
C PHE A 60 -3.55 6.93 17.31
N VAL A 61 -4.24 7.69 18.15
CA VAL A 61 -5.68 8.01 18.04
C VAL A 61 -5.88 9.52 18.04
N GLY A 62 -6.84 10.00 17.28
CA GLY A 62 -7.16 11.43 17.16
C GLY A 62 -6.40 12.17 16.06
N ALA A 63 -5.63 11.43 15.25
CA ALA A 63 -4.97 11.98 14.07
C ALA A 63 -5.91 12.04 12.86
N ASN A 64 -5.40 12.56 11.78
CA ASN A 64 -6.01 12.63 10.44
C ASN A 64 -7.33 13.40 10.39
N ARG A 65 -7.24 14.63 9.96
CA ARG A 65 -8.40 15.47 9.70
C ARG A 65 -8.44 15.87 8.24
N LEU A 66 -9.62 15.84 7.66
CA LEU A 66 -9.88 16.41 6.34
C LEU A 66 -10.77 17.62 6.49
N HIS A 67 -10.48 18.66 5.73
CA HIS A 67 -11.41 19.78 5.63
C HIS A 67 -12.69 19.31 4.94
N PRO A 68 -13.86 19.70 5.46
CA PRO A 68 -15.13 19.35 4.85
C PRO A 68 -15.27 19.94 3.43
N SER A 69 -16.06 19.26 2.60
CA SER A 69 -16.39 19.67 1.24
C SER A 69 -15.20 19.78 0.27
N GLN A 70 -14.13 19.04 0.52
CA GLN A 70 -12.99 18.95 -0.40
C GLN A 70 -13.04 17.66 -1.24
N GLN A 71 -12.62 17.82 -2.48
CA GLN A 71 -12.43 16.73 -3.42
C GLN A 71 -11.13 16.95 -4.19
N ALA A 72 -10.41 15.89 -4.45
CA ALA A 72 -9.25 15.90 -5.34
C ALA A 72 -9.41 14.81 -6.41
N VAL A 73 -9.05 15.13 -7.64
CA VAL A 73 -8.95 14.18 -8.76
C VAL A 73 -7.51 14.19 -9.26
N LEU A 74 -6.81 13.11 -9.04
CA LEU A 74 -5.35 13.03 -9.17
C LEU A 74 -4.98 12.01 -10.26
N PRO A 75 -4.19 12.39 -11.27
CA PRO A 75 -3.70 11.45 -12.25
C PRO A 75 -2.64 10.51 -11.65
N PHE A 76 -2.63 9.24 -12.08
CA PHE A 76 -1.54 8.34 -11.73
C PHE A 76 -0.25 8.77 -12.44
N LEU A 77 0.81 8.93 -11.66
CA LEU A 77 2.16 9.25 -12.15
C LEU A 77 2.91 8.00 -12.68
N SER A 78 2.42 6.81 -12.40
CA SER A 78 2.99 5.57 -12.91
C SER A 78 2.99 5.54 -14.45
N ARG A 79 3.91 4.78 -15.06
CA ARG A 79 4.00 4.70 -16.52
C ARG A 79 2.74 4.08 -17.13
N ARG A 80 2.47 4.41 -18.40
CA ARG A 80 1.42 3.74 -19.16
C ARG A 80 1.71 2.23 -19.21
N GLY A 81 0.72 1.42 -18.81
CA GLY A 81 0.85 -0.03 -18.63
C GLY A 81 1.13 -0.49 -17.19
N ASP A 82 1.51 0.43 -16.30
CA ASP A 82 1.56 0.18 -14.85
C ASP A 82 0.33 0.83 -14.20
N SER A 83 -0.51 0.01 -13.58
CA SER A 83 -1.74 0.45 -12.91
C SER A 83 -1.53 0.89 -11.46
N ALA A 84 -0.28 1.06 -10.99
CA ALA A 84 -0.01 1.47 -9.63
C ALA A 84 -0.59 2.87 -9.35
N PRO A 85 -1.42 3.05 -8.30
CA PRO A 85 -2.03 4.33 -7.96
C PRO A 85 -1.02 5.23 -7.23
N VAL A 86 0.01 5.65 -7.96
CA VAL A 86 1.00 6.62 -7.50
C VAL A 86 0.55 8.00 -7.93
N VAL A 87 0.39 8.91 -6.96
CA VAL A 87 -0.02 10.30 -7.21
C VAL A 87 0.90 11.28 -6.53
N GLY A 88 0.86 12.53 -6.95
CA GLY A 88 1.63 13.61 -6.33
C GLY A 88 1.00 14.09 -5.03
N ALA A 89 1.81 14.21 -3.99
CA ALA A 89 1.44 14.84 -2.71
C ALA A 89 2.51 15.84 -2.29
N SER A 90 2.11 16.97 -1.67
CA SER A 90 3.04 18.02 -1.28
C SER A 90 2.54 18.83 -0.08
N LEU A 91 3.41 19.64 0.51
CA LEU A 91 2.99 20.72 1.40
C LEU A 91 2.43 21.92 0.63
N LYS A 92 2.95 22.12 -0.58
CA LYS A 92 2.58 23.20 -1.52
C LYS A 92 2.52 22.59 -2.93
N SER A 93 1.73 23.15 -3.81
CA SER A 93 1.47 22.61 -5.16
C SER A 93 2.70 22.43 -6.07
N GLU A 94 3.84 23.06 -5.75
CA GLU A 94 5.00 23.11 -6.66
C GLU A 94 5.96 21.93 -6.52
N ASP A 95 6.00 21.24 -5.36
CA ASP A 95 6.97 20.19 -5.07
C ASP A 95 6.27 18.86 -4.75
N ALA A 96 5.48 18.37 -5.70
CA ALA A 96 4.75 17.13 -5.49
C ALA A 96 5.66 15.89 -5.50
N LEU A 97 5.70 15.18 -4.39
CA LEU A 97 6.39 13.91 -4.22
C LEU A 97 5.47 12.74 -4.57
N PRO A 98 5.99 11.67 -5.19
CA PRO A 98 5.18 10.51 -5.55
C PRO A 98 4.83 9.64 -4.34
N PHE A 99 3.54 9.42 -4.11
CA PHE A 99 2.99 8.55 -3.08
C PHE A 99 2.17 7.42 -3.69
N LEU A 100 2.40 6.20 -3.22
CA LEU A 100 1.57 5.04 -3.54
C LEU A 100 0.37 5.00 -2.60
N PHE A 101 -0.82 4.84 -3.13
CA PHE A 101 -2.04 4.58 -2.37
C PHE A 101 -2.28 3.08 -2.28
N ASP A 102 -2.14 2.54 -1.06
CA ASP A 102 -2.14 1.10 -0.82
C ASP A 102 -3.15 0.70 0.26
N THR A 103 -4.24 0.08 -0.18
CA THR A 103 -5.31 -0.39 0.71
C THR A 103 -4.94 -1.66 1.49
N SER A 104 -3.81 -2.27 1.21
CA SER A 104 -3.25 -3.38 1.97
C SER A 104 -2.22 -2.96 3.04
N ALA A 105 -1.83 -1.69 3.04
CA ALA A 105 -1.00 -1.10 4.07
C ALA A 105 -1.88 -0.59 5.23
N LYS A 106 -1.69 -1.13 6.43
CA LYS A 106 -2.39 -0.66 7.64
C LYS A 106 -2.08 0.80 7.93
N ASP A 107 -0.79 1.12 7.90
CA ASP A 107 -0.24 2.43 8.22
C ASP A 107 0.39 3.09 7.01
N SER A 108 0.43 4.43 7.04
CA SER A 108 1.17 5.20 6.06
C SER A 108 2.67 5.20 6.38
N TRP A 109 3.48 5.20 5.34
CA TRP A 109 4.94 5.14 5.43
C TRP A 109 5.59 6.26 4.66
N LEU A 110 6.74 6.72 5.15
CA LEU A 110 7.56 7.75 4.51
C LEU A 110 9.02 7.30 4.46
N ARG A 111 9.69 7.58 3.36
CA ARG A 111 11.13 7.49 3.28
C ARG A 111 11.76 8.59 4.12
N PHE A 112 12.91 8.29 4.73
CA PHE A 112 13.65 9.28 5.51
C PHE A 112 14.02 10.50 4.67
N GLU A 113 14.40 10.30 3.42
CA GLU A 113 14.83 11.36 2.51
C GLU A 113 13.73 12.39 2.21
N ALA A 114 12.46 11.99 2.32
CA ALA A 114 11.32 12.89 2.12
C ALA A 114 10.92 13.70 3.37
N THR A 115 11.51 13.39 4.54
CA THR A 115 11.14 14.04 5.81
C THR A 115 11.36 15.54 5.81
N GLY A 116 12.46 15.99 5.22
CA GLY A 116 12.80 17.41 5.14
C GLY A 116 11.82 18.21 4.27
N ALA A 117 11.54 17.71 3.07
CA ALA A 117 10.60 18.34 2.13
C ALA A 117 9.18 18.42 2.68
N LEU A 118 8.74 17.39 3.40
CA LEU A 118 7.40 17.29 4.01
C LEU A 118 7.34 17.83 5.44
N LYS A 119 8.46 18.32 5.98
CA LYS A 119 8.55 18.81 7.36
C LYS A 119 7.98 17.81 8.38
N ALA A 120 8.29 16.53 8.17
CA ALA A 120 7.88 15.47 9.08
C ALA A 120 8.51 15.69 10.46
N ARG A 121 7.73 15.49 11.52
CA ARG A 121 8.15 15.71 12.90
C ARG A 121 8.02 14.42 13.67
N PRO A 122 9.11 13.92 14.29
CA PRO A 122 9.02 12.77 15.17
C PRO A 122 8.09 13.07 16.34
N ILE A 123 7.30 12.09 16.76
CA ILE A 123 6.41 12.22 17.91
C ILE A 123 6.71 11.12 18.92
N GLY A 124 6.85 11.52 20.20
CA GLY A 124 7.09 10.62 21.31
C GLY A 124 8.57 10.32 21.62
N THR A 125 8.88 9.21 22.24
CA THR A 125 10.25 8.83 22.66
C THR A 125 10.79 7.73 21.76
N GLU A 126 12.13 7.69 21.56
CA GLU A 126 12.81 6.71 20.70
C GLU A 126 12.37 5.25 20.93
N ARG A 127 12.10 4.87 22.19
CA ARG A 127 11.77 3.48 22.54
C ARG A 127 10.30 3.11 22.33
N ALA A 128 9.41 4.09 22.25
CA ALA A 128 7.96 3.87 22.19
C ALA A 128 7.40 3.83 20.75
N TYR A 129 8.20 4.17 19.75
CA TYR A 129 7.72 4.44 18.40
C TYR A 129 8.38 3.63 17.30
N GLY A 130 9.20 2.65 17.69
CA GLY A 130 9.76 1.71 16.73
C GLY A 130 8.67 0.76 16.23
N VAL A 131 8.29 0.86 14.97
CA VAL A 131 7.47 -0.13 14.29
C VAL A 131 8.37 -0.87 13.33
N THR A 132 8.54 -2.17 13.52
CA THR A 132 9.29 -3.00 12.58
C THR A 132 8.38 -3.27 11.37
N PRO A 133 8.75 -2.82 10.18
CA PRO A 133 8.08 -3.28 8.98
C PRO A 133 8.36 -4.77 8.85
N ARG A 134 7.36 -5.60 9.12
CA ARG A 134 7.48 -7.06 9.16
C ARG A 134 8.05 -7.69 7.88
N HIS A 135 8.25 -6.91 6.81
CA HIS A 135 8.61 -7.43 5.48
C HIS A 135 9.95 -6.99 4.93
N VAL A 136 10.71 -6.13 5.62
CA VAL A 136 11.93 -5.62 5.01
C VAL A 136 13.17 -6.29 5.57
N ARG A 137 13.38 -6.20 6.82
CA ARG A 137 14.46 -6.81 7.63
C ARG A 137 14.12 -6.52 9.08
N ASP A 138 14.39 -7.44 9.97
CA ASP A 138 14.12 -7.29 11.41
C ASP A 138 14.88 -6.13 12.07
N ASP A 139 15.97 -5.67 11.42
CA ASP A 139 16.81 -4.57 11.86
C ASP A 139 16.38 -3.19 11.35
N ILE A 140 15.35 -3.11 10.50
CA ILE A 140 14.86 -1.84 9.95
C ILE A 140 13.57 -1.43 10.64
N LEU A 141 13.70 -0.43 11.48
CA LEU A 141 12.58 0.12 12.25
C LEU A 141 11.92 1.30 11.54
N GLY A 142 10.65 1.53 11.88
CA GLY A 142 9.95 2.77 11.56
C GLY A 142 9.66 3.55 12.84
N TYR A 143 9.70 4.86 12.77
CA TYR A 143 9.34 5.75 13.86
C TYR A 143 8.10 6.55 13.51
N GLY A 144 7.17 6.68 14.45
CA GLY A 144 6.00 7.51 14.31
C GLY A 144 6.38 8.97 14.14
N CYS A 145 5.94 9.57 13.04
CA CYS A 145 6.11 10.97 12.72
C CYS A 145 4.78 11.60 12.36
N LEU A 146 4.68 12.89 12.59
CA LEU A 146 3.54 13.71 12.23
C LEU A 146 3.87 14.49 10.96
N LEU A 147 3.00 14.38 9.96
CA LEU A 147 2.86 15.34 8.89
C LEU A 147 1.72 16.29 9.27
N SER A 148 2.06 17.53 9.62
CA SER A 148 1.04 18.52 10.03
C SER A 148 0.03 18.78 8.94
N THR A 149 0.47 18.75 7.68
CA THR A 149 -0.38 18.88 6.50
C THR A 149 0.24 18.11 5.34
N LEU A 150 -0.58 17.37 4.61
CA LEU A 150 -0.22 16.77 3.33
C LEU A 150 -1.31 17.11 2.31
N GLY A 151 -0.93 17.77 1.23
CA GLY A 151 -1.85 18.24 0.18
C GLY A 151 -1.90 17.27 -0.98
N PHE A 152 -3.12 17.05 -1.48
CA PHE A 152 -3.42 16.33 -2.71
C PHE A 152 -4.28 17.26 -3.56
N ASP A 153 -3.64 18.12 -4.34
CA ASP A 153 -4.31 19.20 -5.07
C ASP A 153 -5.15 20.09 -4.13
N THR A 154 -6.45 20.07 -4.25
CA THR A 154 -7.39 20.86 -3.44
C THR A 154 -7.71 20.23 -2.08
N LEU A 155 -7.47 18.93 -1.91
CA LEU A 155 -7.72 18.21 -0.66
C LEU A 155 -6.48 18.27 0.25
N ARG A 156 -6.70 18.54 1.53
CA ARG A 156 -5.63 18.56 2.55
C ARG A 156 -5.95 17.62 3.69
N MET A 157 -4.99 16.74 3.97
CA MET A 157 -4.98 15.92 5.19
C MET A 157 -4.13 16.64 6.24
N GLU A 158 -4.73 16.84 7.41
CA GLU A 158 -4.03 17.41 8.56
C GLU A 158 -3.74 16.34 9.61
N ASN A 159 -2.63 16.49 10.31
CA ASN A 159 -2.21 15.60 11.39
C ASN A 159 -2.11 14.13 10.97
N LEU A 160 -1.55 13.88 9.79
CA LEU A 160 -1.33 12.51 9.32
C LEU A 160 -0.14 11.88 10.07
N ILE A 161 -0.40 10.77 10.75
CA ILE A 161 0.66 9.94 11.33
C ILE A 161 1.22 9.02 10.25
N VAL A 162 2.53 9.04 10.11
CA VAL A 162 3.28 8.19 9.20
C VAL A 162 4.42 7.51 9.95
N ASN A 163 4.78 6.31 9.52
CA ASN A 163 6.01 5.67 9.98
C ASN A 163 7.16 6.06 9.06
N VAL A 164 8.15 6.77 9.60
CA VAL A 164 9.39 7.08 8.88
C VAL A 164 10.37 5.95 9.07
N ARG A 165 10.85 5.38 7.96
CA ARG A 165 11.78 4.25 7.99
C ARG A 165 13.19 4.68 8.34
N THR A 166 13.87 3.91 9.22
CA THR A 166 15.26 4.16 9.64
C THR A 166 16.31 3.63 8.67
N ALA A 167 15.95 3.49 7.41
CA ALA A 167 16.84 3.07 6.34
C ALA A 167 16.61 3.88 5.09
N SER A 168 17.69 4.15 4.35
CA SER A 168 17.63 4.72 3.01
C SER A 168 17.18 3.69 1.97
N GLY A 169 16.83 4.14 0.76
CA GLY A 169 16.44 3.28 -0.36
C GLY A 169 14.93 3.07 -0.51
N PRO A 170 14.48 2.16 -1.40
CA PRO A 170 13.06 1.95 -1.72
C PRO A 170 12.24 1.48 -0.50
N LEU A 171 10.94 1.81 -0.44
CA LEU A 171 10.04 1.38 0.62
C LEU A 171 9.66 -0.11 0.48
N GLY A 172 10.51 -1.00 0.97
CA GLY A 172 10.23 -2.44 1.12
C GLY A 172 9.64 -3.13 -0.10
N THR A 173 8.80 -4.12 0.15
CA THR A 173 8.12 -4.89 -0.91
C THR A 173 7.11 -4.08 -1.69
N LEU A 174 6.50 -3.08 -1.09
CA LEU A 174 5.57 -2.18 -1.76
C LEU A 174 6.22 -1.44 -2.93
N ALA A 175 7.49 -1.06 -2.78
CA ALA A 175 8.25 -0.40 -3.84
C ALA A 175 8.67 -1.34 -4.99
N ARG A 176 8.67 -2.66 -4.80
CA ARG A 176 9.04 -3.60 -5.86
C ARG A 176 8.07 -3.58 -7.03
N ASN A 177 6.81 -3.30 -6.73
CA ASN A 177 5.74 -3.34 -7.71
C ASN A 177 5.57 -2.00 -8.44
N VAL A 178 6.27 -0.97 -7.99
CA VAL A 178 6.26 0.35 -8.60
C VAL A 178 7.59 0.59 -9.28
N THR A 179 7.66 0.25 -10.55
CA THR A 179 8.91 0.28 -11.30
C THR A 179 9.42 1.69 -11.56
N ARG A 180 8.61 2.72 -11.50
CA ARG A 180 8.97 4.15 -11.55
C ARG A 180 7.72 5.03 -11.74
N PRO A 181 7.63 6.23 -11.15
CA PRO A 181 8.64 6.89 -10.33
C PRO A 181 8.88 6.18 -8.99
N GLN A 182 10.07 6.36 -8.41
CA GLN A 182 10.33 5.89 -7.06
C GLN A 182 9.38 6.59 -6.10
N VAL A 183 8.67 5.82 -5.26
CA VAL A 183 7.75 6.42 -4.30
C VAL A 183 8.50 6.94 -3.08
N GLU A 184 8.10 8.11 -2.61
CA GLU A 184 8.63 8.74 -1.41
C GLU A 184 7.82 8.38 -0.18
N GLY A 185 6.58 7.93 -0.37
CA GLY A 185 5.72 7.46 0.69
C GLY A 185 4.64 6.50 0.22
N VAL A 186 3.98 5.89 1.20
CA VAL A 186 2.79 5.05 1.02
C VAL A 186 1.68 5.63 1.88
N ILE A 187 0.52 5.82 1.30
CA ILE A 187 -0.71 6.19 1.99
C ILE A 187 -1.48 4.91 2.27
N GLY A 188 -1.58 4.56 3.54
CA GLY A 188 -2.27 3.36 4.02
C GLY A 188 -3.67 3.63 4.55
N CYS A 189 -4.29 2.58 5.07
CA CYS A 189 -5.66 2.62 5.59
C CYS A 189 -5.87 3.64 6.70
N ASN A 190 -4.86 3.90 7.53
CA ASN A 190 -4.94 4.92 8.58
C ASN A 190 -5.27 6.33 8.04
N ALA A 191 -4.83 6.65 6.83
CA ALA A 191 -5.15 7.90 6.14
C ALA A 191 -6.44 7.78 5.31
N LEU A 192 -6.58 6.68 4.56
CA LEU A 192 -7.70 6.48 3.62
C LEU A 192 -9.07 6.49 4.30
N ARG A 193 -9.15 6.05 5.55
CA ARG A 193 -10.39 6.06 6.35
C ARG A 193 -10.90 7.45 6.69
N SER A 194 -10.04 8.46 6.65
CA SER A 194 -10.46 9.84 6.85
C SER A 194 -11.24 10.39 5.65
N CYS A 195 -11.12 9.79 4.47
CA CYS A 195 -11.90 10.14 3.30
C CYS A 195 -13.32 9.57 3.42
N ALA A 196 -14.31 10.33 2.99
CA ALA A 196 -15.68 9.80 2.81
C ALA A 196 -15.69 8.72 1.73
N THR A 197 -15.02 9.01 0.59
CA THR A 197 -14.81 8.03 -0.47
C THR A 197 -13.38 8.08 -1.02
N VAL A 198 -12.89 6.91 -1.41
CA VAL A 198 -11.63 6.72 -2.13
C VAL A 198 -11.93 5.94 -3.40
N GLN A 199 -11.71 6.55 -4.56
CA GLN A 199 -12.04 5.93 -5.84
C GLN A 199 -10.79 5.76 -6.70
N PHE A 200 -10.50 4.52 -7.04
CA PHE A 200 -9.44 4.13 -7.96
C PHE A 200 -10.06 3.86 -9.33
N ASP A 201 -10.01 4.83 -10.22
CA ASP A 201 -10.38 4.63 -11.62
C ASP A 201 -9.13 4.14 -12.36
N PHE A 202 -8.91 2.84 -12.30
CA PHE A 202 -7.72 2.24 -12.93
C PHE A 202 -7.71 2.39 -14.47
N PRO A 203 -8.84 2.19 -15.17
CA PRO A 203 -8.90 2.40 -16.61
C PRO A 203 -8.55 3.83 -17.04
N GLU A 204 -9.07 4.84 -16.35
CA GLU A 204 -8.77 6.25 -16.63
C GLU A 204 -7.52 6.75 -15.91
N ARG A 205 -6.92 5.92 -15.03
CA ARG A 205 -5.72 6.24 -14.26
C ARG A 205 -5.87 7.47 -13.36
N LEU A 206 -6.98 7.52 -12.66
CA LEU A 206 -7.34 8.60 -11.75
C LEU A 206 -7.59 8.07 -10.34
N LEU A 207 -7.13 8.82 -9.34
CA LEU A 207 -7.53 8.68 -7.95
C LEU A 207 -8.43 9.84 -7.57
N THR A 208 -9.63 9.56 -7.10
CA THR A 208 -10.51 10.58 -6.54
C THR A 208 -10.66 10.38 -5.05
N LEU A 209 -10.44 11.45 -4.31
CA LEU A 209 -10.60 11.51 -2.84
C LEU A 209 -11.68 12.53 -2.52
N THR A 210 -12.63 12.18 -1.63
CA THR A 210 -13.65 13.13 -1.15
C THR A 210 -13.71 13.11 0.37
N SER A 211 -14.01 14.27 0.97
CA SER A 211 -14.05 14.41 2.43
C SER A 211 -15.44 14.26 3.05
N THR A 212 -16.52 14.44 2.30
CA THR A 212 -17.87 14.53 2.89
C THR A 212 -18.98 13.86 2.10
N LEU A 213 -18.74 13.46 0.85
CA LEU A 213 -19.78 12.91 0.00
C LEU A 213 -19.71 11.39 -0.06
N GLY A 214 -20.82 10.73 0.25
CA GLY A 214 -21.02 9.32 -0.07
C GLY A 214 -21.08 9.09 -1.58
N TYR A 215 -20.77 7.88 -1.99
CA TYR A 215 -20.74 7.52 -3.39
C TYR A 215 -22.10 6.99 -3.86
N ARG A 216 -22.47 7.40 -5.07
CA ARG A 216 -23.61 6.80 -5.80
C ARG A 216 -23.07 6.20 -7.08
N PRO A 217 -23.05 4.86 -7.22
CA PRO A 217 -22.60 4.21 -8.44
C PRO A 217 -23.54 4.52 -9.60
N LYS A 218 -23.01 4.47 -10.82
CA LYS A 218 -23.82 4.51 -12.03
C LYS A 218 -24.46 3.13 -12.22
N GLU A 219 -25.79 3.02 -12.17
CA GLU A 219 -26.52 1.75 -12.19
C GLU A 219 -26.19 0.90 -13.42
N ASP A 220 -26.06 1.54 -14.59
CA ASP A 220 -25.72 0.90 -15.87
C ASP A 220 -24.30 0.33 -15.94
N ARG A 221 -23.44 0.73 -15.02
CA ARG A 221 -22.03 0.31 -14.94
C ARG A 221 -21.71 -0.54 -13.71
N LEU A 222 -22.58 -0.54 -12.73
CA LEU A 222 -22.35 -1.28 -11.49
C LEU A 222 -22.30 -2.78 -11.80
N VAL A 223 -21.18 -3.41 -11.43
CA VAL A 223 -20.95 -4.85 -11.54
C VAL A 223 -21.22 -5.52 -10.21
N ALA A 224 -20.74 -4.91 -9.12
CA ALA A 224 -20.97 -5.42 -7.77
C ALA A 224 -20.88 -4.29 -6.74
N ALA A 225 -21.67 -4.44 -5.67
CA ALA A 225 -21.57 -3.70 -4.43
C ALA A 225 -21.32 -4.71 -3.31
N VAL A 226 -20.19 -4.59 -2.62
CA VAL A 226 -19.75 -5.57 -1.64
C VAL A 226 -19.58 -4.89 -0.28
N PRO A 227 -20.16 -5.42 0.80
CA PRO A 227 -19.95 -4.87 2.13
C PRO A 227 -18.47 -4.82 2.49
N LEU A 228 -18.02 -3.67 2.98
CA LEU A 228 -16.69 -3.44 3.49
C LEU A 228 -16.66 -3.81 4.96
N GLU A 229 -15.66 -4.60 5.33
CA GLU A 229 -15.34 -4.88 6.73
C GLU A 229 -13.99 -4.25 7.06
N GLU A 230 -13.84 -3.85 8.30
CA GLU A 230 -12.56 -3.43 8.85
C GLU A 230 -12.08 -4.47 9.86
N SER A 231 -10.88 -4.96 9.69
CA SER A 231 -10.23 -5.87 10.64
C SER A 231 -8.75 -5.55 10.72
N ASP A 232 -8.24 -5.45 11.94
CA ASP A 232 -6.83 -5.12 12.22
C ASP A 232 -6.30 -3.88 11.50
N GLY A 233 -7.19 -2.96 11.23
CA GLY A 233 -6.83 -1.74 10.55
C GLY A 233 -6.71 -1.87 9.03
N LEU A 234 -7.22 -2.92 8.42
CA LEU A 234 -7.23 -3.15 6.98
C LEU A 234 -8.65 -3.17 6.42
N TYR A 235 -8.79 -2.81 5.17
CA TYR A 235 -10.02 -2.97 4.40
C TYR A 235 -10.16 -4.41 3.91
N MET A 236 -11.25 -5.05 4.28
CA MET A 236 -11.57 -6.41 3.88
C MET A 236 -12.97 -6.50 3.30
N VAL A 237 -13.15 -7.46 2.41
CA VAL A 237 -14.45 -7.87 1.90
C VAL A 237 -14.62 -9.37 2.07
N LYS A 238 -15.85 -9.85 2.14
CA LYS A 238 -16.15 -11.30 2.06
C LYS A 238 -16.29 -11.70 0.60
N GLY A 239 -15.66 -12.81 0.25
CA GLY A 239 -15.75 -13.40 -1.08
C GLY A 239 -15.65 -14.91 -1.05
N MET A 240 -15.54 -15.50 -2.22
CA MET A 240 -15.34 -16.94 -2.36
C MET A 240 -14.12 -17.20 -3.25
N VAL A 241 -13.32 -18.18 -2.88
CA VAL A 241 -12.17 -18.68 -3.65
C VAL A 241 -12.37 -20.19 -3.82
N ASP A 242 -12.56 -20.62 -5.06
CA ASP A 242 -12.89 -22.03 -5.40
C ASP A 242 -14.00 -22.63 -4.52
N GLY A 243 -15.08 -21.85 -4.33
CA GLY A 243 -16.25 -22.27 -3.55
C GLY A 243 -16.08 -22.16 -2.03
N LYS A 244 -14.94 -21.75 -1.51
CA LYS A 244 -14.71 -21.52 -0.08
C LYS A 244 -14.89 -20.05 0.28
N LYS A 245 -15.59 -19.79 1.39
CA LYS A 245 -15.73 -18.43 1.94
C LYS A 245 -14.40 -17.96 2.52
N GLU A 246 -13.95 -16.79 2.10
CA GLU A 246 -12.70 -16.18 2.54
C GLU A 246 -12.90 -14.70 2.87
N LYS A 247 -12.07 -14.20 3.81
CA LYS A 247 -11.85 -12.77 3.98
C LYS A 247 -10.76 -12.35 3.01
N ILE A 248 -11.01 -11.29 2.27
CA ILE A 248 -10.17 -10.87 1.15
C ILE A 248 -9.77 -9.41 1.34
N ILE A 249 -8.48 -9.13 1.37
CA ILE A 249 -7.92 -7.78 1.33
C ILE A 249 -7.87 -7.34 -0.12
N LEU A 250 -8.36 -6.13 -0.40
CA LEU A 250 -8.16 -5.47 -1.68
C LEU A 250 -6.81 -4.76 -1.64
N ASP A 251 -5.86 -5.21 -2.45
CA ASP A 251 -4.47 -4.76 -2.43
C ASP A 251 -4.19 -3.88 -3.67
N THR A 252 -4.40 -2.58 -3.54
CA THR A 252 -4.12 -1.63 -4.63
C THR A 252 -2.63 -1.39 -4.85
N GLY A 253 -1.78 -1.75 -3.90
CA GLY A 253 -0.32 -1.73 -4.02
C GLY A 253 0.26 -2.94 -4.76
N GLY A 254 -0.42 -4.10 -4.73
CA GLY A 254 0.09 -5.37 -5.26
C GLY A 254 -0.09 -5.55 -6.76
N ASP A 255 0.96 -5.99 -7.47
CA ASP A 255 0.94 -6.23 -8.92
C ASP A 255 0.72 -7.73 -9.25
N PHE A 256 -0.20 -8.36 -8.63
CA PHE A 256 -0.62 -9.75 -8.82
C PHE A 256 -2.13 -9.83 -9.01
N GLU A 257 -2.64 -10.98 -9.44
CA GLU A 257 -4.09 -11.21 -9.51
C GLU A 257 -4.62 -11.63 -8.14
N ILE A 258 -4.11 -12.75 -7.59
CA ILE A 258 -4.46 -13.20 -6.24
C ILE A 258 -3.22 -13.74 -5.51
N ALA A 259 -3.09 -13.42 -4.23
CA ALA A 259 -2.08 -14.01 -3.35
C ALA A 259 -2.78 -14.77 -2.21
N LEU A 260 -2.32 -16.00 -2.00
CA LEU A 260 -2.92 -16.97 -1.09
C LEU A 260 -1.98 -17.30 0.07
N PRO A 261 -2.50 -17.62 1.26
CA PRO A 261 -1.69 -18.07 2.39
C PRO A 261 -0.93 -19.37 2.11
N LYS A 262 -1.46 -20.20 1.24
CA LYS A 262 -0.86 -21.49 0.87
C LYS A 262 -0.83 -21.63 -0.65
N MET A 263 0.21 -22.31 -1.15
CA MET A 263 0.35 -22.63 -2.56
C MET A 263 -0.80 -23.54 -3.03
N THR A 264 -1.33 -23.23 -4.22
CA THR A 264 -2.26 -24.10 -4.94
C THR A 264 -1.57 -24.78 -6.11
N LEU A 265 -2.04 -25.97 -6.48
CA LEU A 265 -1.60 -26.64 -7.70
C LEU A 265 -2.37 -26.05 -8.88
N GLY A 266 -1.78 -25.05 -9.54
CA GLY A 266 -2.37 -24.39 -10.70
C GLY A 266 -3.13 -23.08 -10.37
N PRO A 267 -3.83 -22.49 -11.36
CA PRO A 267 -4.62 -21.29 -11.17
C PRO A 267 -5.82 -21.54 -10.28
N VAL A 268 -6.29 -20.49 -9.60
CA VAL A 268 -7.58 -20.50 -8.90
C VAL A 268 -8.68 -20.46 -9.95
N LYS A 269 -9.57 -21.46 -9.95
CA LYS A 269 -10.61 -21.58 -10.97
C LYS A 269 -11.60 -20.42 -10.93
N GLN A 270 -11.97 -20.00 -9.73
CA GLN A 270 -12.94 -18.94 -9.55
C GLN A 270 -12.72 -18.14 -8.28
N VAL A 271 -12.80 -16.82 -8.40
CA VAL A 271 -12.90 -15.88 -7.29
C VAL A 271 -14.16 -15.06 -7.48
N SER A 272 -14.97 -14.88 -6.43
CA SER A 272 -16.15 -14.02 -6.49
C SER A 272 -16.23 -13.04 -5.32
N LEU A 273 -16.68 -11.82 -5.64
CA LEU A 273 -16.96 -10.73 -4.71
C LEU A 273 -18.39 -10.25 -5.00
N GLY A 274 -19.38 -10.73 -4.25
CA GLY A 274 -20.78 -10.53 -4.62
C GLY A 274 -21.04 -11.11 -6.03
N ASP A 275 -21.61 -10.29 -6.91
CA ASP A 275 -21.90 -10.67 -8.30
C ASP A 275 -20.67 -10.64 -9.23
N LEU A 276 -19.57 -10.04 -8.78
CA LEU A 276 -18.33 -9.99 -9.55
C LEU A 276 -17.63 -11.34 -9.51
N VAL A 277 -17.37 -11.92 -10.70
CA VAL A 277 -16.74 -13.25 -10.84
C VAL A 277 -15.50 -13.17 -11.73
N PHE A 278 -14.36 -13.60 -11.20
CA PHE A 278 -13.11 -13.83 -11.94
C PHE A 278 -12.91 -15.32 -12.16
N ARG A 279 -12.43 -15.71 -13.32
CA ARG A 279 -12.14 -17.11 -13.68
C ARG A 279 -10.70 -17.29 -14.09
N GLU A 280 -10.14 -18.50 -13.84
CA GLU A 280 -8.77 -18.88 -14.20
C GLU A 280 -7.75 -17.85 -13.71
N VAL A 281 -7.83 -17.52 -12.40
CA VAL A 281 -7.05 -16.46 -11.76
C VAL A 281 -5.64 -16.97 -11.43
N ARG A 282 -4.62 -16.25 -11.87
CA ARG A 282 -3.24 -16.59 -11.59
C ARG A 282 -2.92 -16.38 -10.12
N ALA A 283 -2.62 -17.48 -9.43
CA ALA A 283 -2.35 -17.49 -8.01
C ALA A 283 -0.84 -17.41 -7.71
N TYR A 284 -0.55 -16.75 -6.59
CA TYR A 284 0.78 -16.63 -5.99
C TYR A 284 0.66 -16.93 -4.50
N THR A 285 1.75 -17.31 -3.86
CA THR A 285 1.79 -17.32 -2.39
C THR A 285 2.07 -15.90 -1.87
N LEU A 286 1.63 -15.62 -0.65
CA LEU A 286 1.97 -14.36 0.02
C LEU A 286 3.50 -14.19 0.09
N HIS A 287 4.24 -15.25 0.39
CA HIS A 287 5.69 -15.24 0.47
C HIS A 287 6.35 -14.89 -0.87
N GLU A 288 5.89 -15.44 -2.01
CA GLU A 288 6.43 -15.10 -3.34
C GLU A 288 6.25 -13.62 -3.67
N ARG A 289 5.24 -12.99 -3.10
CA ARG A 289 4.99 -11.56 -3.25
C ARG A 289 5.61 -10.71 -2.15
N GLY A 290 6.36 -11.35 -1.23
CA GLY A 290 6.99 -10.69 -0.11
C GLY A 290 5.98 -10.08 0.85
N LEU A 291 4.80 -10.68 0.94
CA LEU A 291 3.74 -10.31 1.86
C LEU A 291 3.84 -11.17 3.12
N GLU A 292 3.30 -10.65 4.23
CA GLU A 292 3.28 -11.44 5.47
C GLU A 292 2.53 -12.75 5.30
N PRO A 293 3.02 -13.83 5.91
CA PRO A 293 2.32 -15.10 5.96
C PRO A 293 1.16 -15.02 6.96
N ASP A 294 0.20 -14.14 6.70
CA ASP A 294 -1.08 -14.14 7.38
C ASP A 294 -2.02 -15.21 6.77
N LYS A 295 -3.20 -15.36 7.32
CA LYS A 295 -4.20 -16.32 6.79
C LYS A 295 -5.14 -15.67 5.78
N THR A 296 -4.86 -14.46 5.33
CA THR A 296 -5.80 -13.65 4.57
C THR A 296 -5.47 -13.66 3.10
N VAL A 297 -6.45 -13.93 2.28
CA VAL A 297 -6.34 -13.83 0.81
C VAL A 297 -6.21 -12.36 0.40
N ARG A 298 -5.40 -12.07 -0.63
CA ARG A 298 -5.29 -10.72 -1.19
C ARG A 298 -5.58 -10.74 -2.69
N ILE A 299 -6.37 -9.79 -3.15
CA ILE A 299 -6.64 -9.53 -4.56
C ILE A 299 -5.90 -8.26 -4.95
N GLY A 300 -4.98 -8.39 -5.91
CA GLY A 300 -4.13 -7.30 -6.37
C GLY A 300 -4.65 -6.61 -7.64
N ARG A 301 -3.85 -5.65 -8.13
CA ARG A 301 -4.17 -4.86 -9.33
C ARG A 301 -4.34 -5.68 -10.60
N GLY A 302 -3.78 -6.88 -10.69
CA GLY A 302 -4.02 -7.77 -11.83
C GLY A 302 -5.50 -8.04 -12.09
N LEU A 303 -6.34 -7.99 -11.06
CA LEU A 303 -7.80 -8.08 -11.17
C LEU A 303 -8.48 -6.72 -11.01
N LEU A 304 -8.07 -5.92 -10.00
CA LEU A 304 -8.72 -4.65 -9.66
C LEU A 304 -8.64 -3.64 -10.82
N SER A 305 -7.53 -3.64 -11.58
CA SER A 305 -7.30 -2.66 -12.65
C SER A 305 -8.26 -2.75 -13.84
N ARG A 306 -9.09 -3.77 -13.89
CA ARG A 306 -10.15 -3.94 -14.90
C ARG A 306 -11.38 -3.07 -14.61
N TYR A 307 -11.44 -2.47 -13.43
CA TYR A 307 -12.62 -1.77 -12.92
C TYR A 307 -12.27 -0.39 -12.36
N LYS A 308 -13.28 0.41 -12.25
CA LYS A 308 -13.30 1.53 -11.32
C LYS A 308 -13.74 0.99 -9.96
N VAL A 309 -12.86 1.09 -8.97
CA VAL A 309 -13.09 0.57 -7.61
C VAL A 309 -13.29 1.74 -6.67
N THR A 310 -14.45 1.83 -6.03
CA THR A 310 -14.77 2.89 -5.07
C THR A 310 -14.97 2.29 -3.69
N ILE A 311 -14.20 2.77 -2.72
CA ILE A 311 -14.37 2.48 -1.30
C ILE A 311 -15.18 3.63 -0.70
N ASP A 312 -16.39 3.33 -0.27
CA ASP A 312 -17.27 4.26 0.43
C ASP A 312 -17.21 3.99 1.94
N ASN A 313 -16.45 4.82 2.64
CA ASN A 313 -16.26 4.70 4.08
C ASN A 313 -17.50 5.13 4.87
N LEU A 314 -18.39 5.93 4.28
CA LEU A 314 -19.62 6.35 4.94
C LEU A 314 -20.67 5.24 4.98
N HIS A 315 -20.76 4.46 3.90
CA HIS A 315 -21.74 3.38 3.78
C HIS A 315 -21.12 1.99 3.94
N TYR A 316 -19.82 1.91 4.28
CA TYR A 316 -19.08 0.64 4.43
C TYR A 316 -19.31 -0.30 3.25
N THR A 317 -19.08 0.21 2.04
CA THR A 317 -19.32 -0.53 0.79
C THR A 317 -18.20 -0.31 -0.21
N VAL A 318 -17.83 -1.37 -0.92
CA VAL A 318 -16.95 -1.28 -2.08
C VAL A 318 -17.77 -1.51 -3.34
N TYR A 319 -17.70 -0.56 -4.26
CA TYR A 319 -18.35 -0.64 -5.56
C TYR A 319 -17.34 -0.97 -6.65
N PHE A 320 -17.72 -1.87 -7.54
CA PHE A 320 -16.98 -2.22 -8.75
C PHE A 320 -17.81 -1.80 -9.96
N GLU A 321 -17.27 -0.94 -10.80
CA GLU A 321 -17.94 -0.44 -11.98
C GLU A 321 -17.12 -0.72 -13.24
N LYS A 322 -17.80 -0.99 -14.36
CA LYS A 322 -17.15 -1.08 -15.67
C LYS A 322 -16.54 0.26 -16.06
N PRO A 323 -15.44 0.26 -16.83
CA PRO A 323 -14.91 1.49 -17.41
C PRO A 323 -15.94 2.18 -18.30
N GLU A 324 -15.68 3.46 -18.58
CA GLU A 324 -16.48 4.19 -19.57
C GLU A 324 -16.23 3.63 -20.97
N ASP A 325 -17.30 3.35 -21.71
CA ASP A 325 -17.21 3.02 -23.13
C ASP A 325 -16.65 4.25 -23.85
N LYS A 326 -15.48 4.08 -24.50
CA LYS A 326 -14.81 5.14 -25.25
C LYS A 326 -15.28 5.17 -26.68
#